data_b95ff05268e4e116290b50343108975c
#
_entry.id   b95ff05268e4e116290b50343108975c
#
_cell.length_a   1.000
_cell.length_b   1.000
_cell.length_c   1.000
_cell.angle_alpha   90.00
_cell.angle_beta   90.00
_cell.angle_gamma   90.00
#
_symmetry.space_group_name_H-M   'P 1'
#
loop_
_entity.id
_entity.type
_entity.pdbx_description
1 polymer ?
#
loop_
_entity_poly.entity_id
_entity_poly.type
_entity_poly.pdbx_seq_one_letter_code
_entity_poly.pdbx_strand_id
1 'polypeptide(L)'
;MTSSLVGSEMCIRVRDILPSFKKLLEINPDTVGYIKIDGTLVDYPVVKGTDNDYYLTHDFYKNESRSGTVMMDYRNKVTADGHSGNLVLYGHNMAVGTFFAPLNEYWRTMYDSYDEPSKSFYKEHPVIRFDTLYEQAEWKVFGFGIFNVAESRGEVYEYNQKLDFTSEDDFNDYIINIMDRSDIFTDVDLKYGDDILTLSTCCWPYEGSGDTVRLAIFARKIRKGESDSVDVEKAVGNPYVRRWQWVYDKVSGGYDWFQSTWDRRKLLSYDAEDAKRDNYSFPDKTD
;
A
#
# COMPACT_ATOMS: atom_id res chain seq x y z
N MET A 1 7.92 -57.75 3.99
CA MET A 1 8.21 -56.48 3.32
C MET A 1 7.22 -55.48 3.85
N THR A 2 7.63 -54.73 4.86
CA THR A 2 6.79 -53.74 5.52
C THR A 2 7.23 -52.37 4.98
N SER A 3 6.38 -51.77 4.14
CA SER A 3 6.55 -50.42 3.64
C SER A 3 6.21 -49.44 4.75
N SER A 4 7.21 -48.74 5.27
CA SER A 4 7.06 -47.61 6.19
C SER A 4 6.66 -46.36 5.40
N LEU A 5 5.40 -45.98 5.53
CA LEU A 5 4.94 -44.64 5.12
C LEU A 5 5.44 -43.65 6.16
N VAL A 6 6.51 -42.94 5.83
CA VAL A 6 6.91 -41.72 6.55
C VAL A 6 5.98 -40.61 6.11
N GLY A 7 4.94 -40.36 6.89
CA GLY A 7 4.14 -39.16 6.79
C GLY A 7 5.00 -37.98 7.23
N SER A 8 5.27 -37.05 6.33
CA SER A 8 5.82 -35.74 6.69
C SER A 8 4.73 -34.98 7.45
N GLU A 9 4.72 -35.10 8.77
CA GLU A 9 4.00 -34.13 9.62
C GLU A 9 4.62 -32.75 9.38
N MET A 10 3.93 -31.94 8.63
CA MET A 10 4.22 -30.52 8.53
C MET A 10 3.90 -29.93 9.92
N CYS A 11 4.90 -29.91 10.81
CA CYS A 11 4.80 -29.22 12.10
C CYS A 11 4.51 -27.75 11.83
N ILE A 12 3.25 -27.34 11.92
CA ILE A 12 2.86 -25.95 12.01
C ILE A 12 3.47 -25.44 13.32
N ARG A 13 4.57 -24.69 13.24
CA ARG A 13 5.15 -24.02 14.41
C ARG A 13 4.23 -22.86 14.75
N VAL A 14 3.42 -22.99 15.78
CA VAL A 14 2.72 -21.88 16.43
C VAL A 14 3.78 -20.89 16.90
N ARG A 15 3.70 -19.66 16.44
CA ARG A 15 4.65 -18.59 16.81
C ARG A 15 4.21 -17.96 18.13
N ASP A 16 5.17 -17.69 19.01
CA ASP A 16 4.91 -16.92 20.23
C ASP A 16 4.81 -15.42 19.91
N ILE A 17 4.03 -14.72 20.73
CA ILE A 17 3.97 -13.25 20.66
C ILE A 17 5.37 -12.67 20.93
N LEU A 18 5.81 -11.78 20.05
CA LEU A 18 7.10 -11.10 20.16
C LEU A 18 7.19 -10.33 21.49
N PRO A 19 8.30 -10.42 22.22
CA PRO A 19 8.47 -9.75 23.52
C PRO A 19 8.25 -8.23 23.48
N SER A 20 8.52 -7.59 22.33
CA SER A 20 8.32 -6.15 22.12
C SER A 20 6.86 -5.71 22.27
N PHE A 21 5.90 -6.60 22.04
CA PHE A 21 4.47 -6.28 22.10
C PHE A 21 3.84 -6.45 23.49
N LYS A 22 4.53 -7.06 24.47
CA LYS A 22 3.95 -7.33 25.78
C LYS A 22 3.41 -6.08 26.47
N LYS A 23 4.21 -4.99 26.50
CA LYS A 23 3.77 -3.73 27.11
C LYS A 23 2.63 -3.05 26.34
N LEU A 24 2.62 -3.14 25.03
CA LEU A 24 1.55 -2.57 24.22
C LEU A 24 0.23 -3.31 24.45
N LEU A 25 0.27 -4.64 24.55
CA LEU A 25 -0.89 -5.48 24.85
C LEU A 25 -1.44 -5.26 26.28
N GLU A 26 -0.58 -4.95 27.24
CA GLU A 26 -1.01 -4.56 28.60
C GLU A 26 -1.81 -3.24 28.60
N ILE A 27 -1.45 -2.31 27.69
CA ILE A 27 -2.14 -1.01 27.54
C ILE A 27 -3.42 -1.18 26.69
N ASN A 28 -3.27 -1.81 25.52
CA ASN A 28 -4.38 -2.04 24.61
C ASN A 28 -4.32 -3.47 24.03
N PRO A 29 -5.22 -4.37 24.48
CA PRO A 29 -5.28 -5.75 24.01
C PRO A 29 -5.67 -5.89 22.52
N ASP A 30 -6.17 -4.81 21.90
CA ASP A 30 -6.48 -4.79 20.45
C ASP A 30 -5.24 -4.55 19.59
N THR A 31 -4.04 -4.43 20.19
CA THR A 31 -2.76 -4.31 19.46
C THR A 31 -2.54 -5.53 18.59
N VAL A 32 -2.23 -5.32 17.30
CA VAL A 32 -1.95 -6.38 16.33
C VAL A 32 -0.61 -6.22 15.63
N GLY A 33 0.02 -5.05 15.73
CA GLY A 33 1.27 -4.78 15.05
C GLY A 33 1.88 -3.42 15.43
N TYR A 34 2.99 -3.10 14.75
CA TYR A 34 3.70 -1.84 14.88
C TYR A 34 4.24 -1.43 13.52
N ILE A 35 3.94 -0.19 13.10
CA ILE A 35 4.40 0.35 11.82
C ILE A 35 5.44 1.44 12.05
N LYS A 36 6.49 1.42 11.22
CA LYS A 36 7.51 2.46 11.21
C LYS A 36 8.02 2.71 9.80
N ILE A 37 8.19 3.99 9.46
CA ILE A 37 8.91 4.44 8.27
C ILE A 37 10.03 5.34 8.75
N ASP A 38 11.27 4.85 8.65
CA ASP A 38 12.44 5.56 9.17
C ASP A 38 12.59 6.94 8.52
N GLY A 39 13.01 7.93 9.30
CA GLY A 39 13.13 9.31 8.86
C GLY A 39 11.81 10.10 8.78
N THR A 40 10.68 9.49 9.14
CA THR A 40 9.36 10.12 9.14
C THR A 40 8.71 10.11 10.52
N LEU A 41 7.52 10.74 10.64
CA LEU A 41 6.71 10.67 11.86
C LEU A 41 5.82 9.40 11.93
N VAL A 42 5.92 8.49 10.96
CA VAL A 42 5.19 7.21 11.01
C VAL A 42 5.95 6.25 11.92
N ASP A 43 5.55 6.20 13.20
CA ASP A 43 6.13 5.35 14.24
C ASP A 43 5.06 5.05 15.29
N TYR A 44 4.18 4.06 15.00
CA TYR A 44 2.93 3.85 15.75
C TYR A 44 2.61 2.38 16.00
N PRO A 45 2.03 2.06 17.18
CA PRO A 45 1.33 0.80 17.37
C PRO A 45 0.10 0.76 16.44
N VAL A 46 -0.22 -0.44 15.98
CA VAL A 46 -1.39 -0.71 15.14
C VAL A 46 -2.38 -1.55 15.93
N VAL A 47 -3.62 -1.10 15.97
CA VAL A 47 -4.72 -1.80 16.63
C VAL A 47 -5.67 -2.41 15.62
N LYS A 48 -6.50 -3.37 16.05
CA LYS A 48 -7.59 -3.93 15.25
C LYS A 48 -8.85 -4.06 16.10
N GLY A 49 -9.87 -3.30 15.73
CA GLY A 49 -11.20 -3.37 16.36
C GLY A 49 -12.05 -4.51 15.81
N THR A 50 -13.32 -4.47 16.15
CA THR A 50 -14.38 -5.33 15.60
C THR A 50 -15.05 -4.72 14.37
N ASP A 51 -14.71 -3.47 14.06
CA ASP A 51 -15.16 -2.67 12.92
C ASP A 51 -14.05 -1.73 12.46
N ASN A 52 -14.29 -0.94 11.40
CA ASN A 52 -13.34 0.06 10.90
C ASN A 52 -13.69 1.50 11.36
N ASP A 53 -14.61 1.67 12.33
CA ASP A 53 -15.12 2.99 12.74
C ASP A 53 -14.59 3.43 14.10
N TYR A 54 -14.54 2.51 15.09
CA TYR A 54 -14.20 2.83 16.47
C TYR A 54 -12.88 3.60 16.58
N TYR A 55 -11.81 3.09 16.00
CA TYR A 55 -10.47 3.69 16.08
C TYR A 55 -10.25 4.90 15.16
N LEU A 56 -11.25 5.31 14.36
CA LEU A 56 -11.22 6.61 13.68
C LEU A 56 -11.34 7.78 14.68
N THR A 57 -11.98 7.54 15.82
CA THR A 57 -12.29 8.57 16.82
C THR A 57 -11.81 8.21 18.22
N HIS A 58 -10.97 7.18 18.38
CA HIS A 58 -10.38 6.78 19.66
C HIS A 58 -8.87 6.58 19.51
N ASP A 59 -8.11 7.10 20.49
CA ASP A 59 -6.67 6.94 20.54
C ASP A 59 -6.25 5.52 20.98
N PHE A 60 -4.95 5.28 21.06
CA PHE A 60 -4.39 3.99 21.48
C PHE A 60 -4.81 3.60 22.91
N TYR A 61 -5.11 4.57 23.77
CA TYR A 61 -5.59 4.38 25.14
C TYR A 61 -7.12 4.26 25.25
N LYS A 62 -7.81 4.18 24.12
CA LYS A 62 -9.27 4.11 24.01
C LYS A 62 -10.00 5.36 24.51
N ASN A 63 -9.33 6.50 24.59
CA ASN A 63 -9.97 7.78 24.84
C ASN A 63 -10.52 8.37 23.54
N GLU A 64 -11.61 9.13 23.63
CA GLU A 64 -12.09 9.90 22.48
C GLU A 64 -11.00 10.85 21.97
N SER A 65 -10.71 10.78 20.68
CA SER A 65 -9.68 11.58 20.01
C SER A 65 -10.02 11.76 18.53
N ARG A 66 -10.07 13.01 18.08
CA ARG A 66 -10.29 13.32 16.65
C ARG A 66 -9.15 12.80 15.75
N SER A 67 -8.01 12.51 16.32
CA SER A 67 -6.85 11.96 15.60
C SER A 67 -6.93 10.44 15.42
N GLY A 68 -7.83 9.77 16.15
CA GLY A 68 -7.93 8.33 16.12
C GLY A 68 -6.60 7.62 16.44
N THR A 69 -6.41 6.47 15.84
CA THR A 69 -5.18 5.68 15.93
C THR A 69 -4.94 4.93 14.61
N VAL A 70 -3.70 4.50 14.34
CA VAL A 70 -3.43 3.64 13.18
C VAL A 70 -4.07 2.28 13.43
N MET A 71 -4.92 1.84 12.51
CA MET A 71 -5.67 0.60 12.67
C MET A 71 -5.56 -0.31 11.46
N MET A 72 -5.66 -1.62 11.71
CA MET A 72 -5.79 -2.65 10.69
C MET A 72 -7.27 -2.89 10.38
N ASP A 73 -7.57 -3.18 9.13
CA ASP A 73 -8.93 -3.59 8.72
C ASP A 73 -9.42 -4.75 9.58
N TYR A 74 -10.62 -4.63 10.13
CA TYR A 74 -11.18 -5.61 11.09
C TYR A 74 -11.29 -7.03 10.50
N ARG A 75 -11.39 -7.16 9.18
CA ARG A 75 -11.48 -8.43 8.45
C ARG A 75 -10.13 -9.13 8.32
N ASN A 76 -9.00 -8.40 8.44
CA ASN A 76 -7.68 -9.00 8.40
C ASN A 76 -7.48 -10.00 9.54
N LYS A 77 -6.77 -11.07 9.25
CA LYS A 77 -6.35 -12.06 10.25
C LYS A 77 -4.87 -11.84 10.59
N VAL A 78 -4.55 -11.89 11.88
CA VAL A 78 -3.18 -11.97 12.40
C VAL A 78 -3.21 -12.98 13.53
N THR A 79 -2.63 -14.15 13.32
CA THR A 79 -2.62 -15.27 14.25
C THR A 79 -1.22 -15.87 14.37
N ALA A 80 -1.02 -16.73 15.35
CA ALA A 80 0.23 -17.47 15.51
C ALA A 80 0.57 -18.36 14.30
N ASP A 81 -0.43 -18.78 13.53
CA ASP A 81 -0.27 -19.63 12.35
C ASP A 81 0.00 -18.84 11.06
N GLY A 82 -0.29 -17.53 11.05
CA GLY A 82 -0.10 -16.66 9.89
C GLY A 82 -1.05 -15.47 9.88
N HIS A 83 -1.09 -14.80 8.75
CA HIS A 83 -1.93 -13.61 8.53
C HIS A 83 -2.55 -13.61 7.13
N SER A 84 -3.50 -12.69 6.88
CA SER A 84 -4.07 -12.47 5.55
C SER A 84 -2.99 -12.10 4.54
N GLY A 85 -3.16 -12.50 3.29
CA GLY A 85 -2.23 -12.24 2.19
C GLY A 85 -2.08 -10.76 1.83
N ASN A 86 -3.09 -9.91 2.16
CA ASN A 86 -3.03 -8.46 2.07
C ASN A 86 -3.46 -7.86 3.41
N LEU A 87 -2.50 -7.25 4.13
CA LEU A 87 -2.74 -6.54 5.37
C LEU A 87 -3.05 -5.08 5.06
N VAL A 88 -4.25 -4.64 5.41
CA VAL A 88 -4.73 -3.28 5.13
C VAL A 88 -4.71 -2.44 6.40
N LEU A 89 -3.96 -1.35 6.38
CA LEU A 89 -3.85 -0.40 7.49
C LEU A 89 -4.44 0.95 7.11
N TYR A 90 -5.16 1.56 8.04
CA TYR A 90 -5.75 2.88 7.91
C TYR A 90 -5.14 3.84 8.93
N GLY A 91 -4.95 5.08 8.54
CA GLY A 91 -4.51 6.15 9.43
C GLY A 91 -4.96 7.51 8.91
N HIS A 92 -5.26 8.42 9.82
CA HIS A 92 -5.66 9.79 9.46
C HIS A 92 -4.51 10.56 8.79
N ASN A 93 -4.88 11.45 7.89
CA ASN A 93 -4.00 12.50 7.36
C ASN A 93 -4.20 13.76 8.21
N MET A 94 -3.36 13.94 9.20
CA MET A 94 -3.46 15.07 10.13
C MET A 94 -2.67 16.28 9.63
N ALA A 95 -3.28 17.46 9.70
CA ALA A 95 -2.66 18.71 9.27
C ALA A 95 -1.33 19.04 9.98
N VAL A 96 -1.13 18.47 11.18
CA VAL A 96 0.13 18.60 11.94
C VAL A 96 1.22 17.60 11.51
N GLY A 97 0.99 16.83 10.44
CA GLY A 97 1.97 15.91 9.88
C GLY A 97 2.09 14.56 10.59
N THR A 98 1.17 14.21 11.51
CA THR A 98 1.18 12.94 12.25
C THR A 98 0.34 11.85 11.60
N PHE A 99 0.42 10.63 12.13
CA PHE A 99 -0.22 9.42 11.62
C PHE A 99 0.21 9.13 10.18
N PHE A 100 -0.71 9.02 9.23
CA PHE A 100 -0.41 8.73 7.84
C PHE A 100 -0.31 10.00 6.95
N ALA A 101 -0.25 11.20 7.55
CA ALA A 101 0.01 12.42 6.80
C ALA A 101 1.33 12.38 6.00
N PRO A 102 2.46 11.83 6.52
CA PRO A 102 3.71 11.75 5.74
C PRO A 102 3.58 10.91 4.48
N LEU A 103 2.63 9.97 4.39
CA LEU A 103 2.44 9.14 3.19
C LEU A 103 2.07 9.98 1.96
N ASN A 104 1.47 11.17 2.16
CA ASN A 104 1.12 12.04 1.04
C ASN A 104 2.35 12.53 0.27
N GLU A 105 3.53 12.50 0.88
CA GLU A 105 4.77 12.87 0.22
C GLU A 105 5.18 11.88 -0.89
N TYR A 106 4.79 10.60 -0.83
CA TYR A 106 4.98 9.65 -1.93
C TYR A 106 4.36 10.19 -3.23
N TRP A 107 3.14 10.72 -3.15
CA TRP A 107 2.43 11.23 -4.30
C TRP A 107 2.85 12.67 -4.65
N ARG A 108 2.98 13.55 -3.66
CA ARG A 108 3.31 14.97 -3.87
C ARG A 108 4.67 15.16 -4.53
N THR A 109 5.69 14.52 -3.99
CA THR A 109 7.06 14.70 -4.49
C THR A 109 7.28 14.03 -5.84
N MET A 110 6.42 13.10 -6.25
CA MET A 110 6.45 12.57 -7.60
C MET A 110 6.11 13.62 -8.66
N TYR A 111 5.13 14.48 -8.38
CA TYR A 111 4.72 15.53 -9.31
C TYR A 111 5.58 16.77 -9.23
N ASP A 112 6.06 17.12 -8.03
CA ASP A 112 6.95 18.27 -7.84
C ASP A 112 8.39 17.96 -8.28
N SER A 113 8.78 16.71 -8.38
CA SER A 113 10.14 16.28 -8.69
C SER A 113 10.42 16.05 -10.17
N TYR A 114 9.50 16.40 -11.08
CA TYR A 114 9.79 16.33 -12.51
C TYR A 114 11.04 17.13 -12.89
N ASP A 115 11.33 18.23 -12.18
CA ASP A 115 12.53 19.04 -12.36
C ASP A 115 13.70 18.64 -11.43
N GLU A 116 13.46 17.88 -10.35
CA GLU A 116 14.49 17.44 -9.40
C GLU A 116 14.23 15.99 -8.92
N PRO A 117 14.56 14.95 -9.72
CA PRO A 117 14.36 13.53 -9.34
C PRO A 117 15.06 13.12 -8.02
N SER A 118 16.01 13.93 -7.53
CA SER A 118 16.74 13.69 -6.28
C SER A 118 15.92 13.89 -5.01
N LYS A 119 14.72 14.47 -5.09
CA LYS A 119 13.86 14.77 -3.93
C LYS A 119 12.63 13.84 -3.80
N SER A 120 12.61 12.72 -4.51
CA SER A 120 11.49 11.78 -4.41
C SER A 120 11.45 11.13 -3.03
N PHE A 121 10.33 11.29 -2.33
CA PHE A 121 10.10 10.64 -1.03
C PHE A 121 10.21 9.11 -1.14
N TYR A 122 9.79 8.52 -2.27
CA TYR A 122 9.98 7.10 -2.52
C TYR A 122 11.45 6.68 -2.51
N LYS A 123 12.36 7.48 -3.10
CA LYS A 123 13.80 7.15 -3.12
C LYS A 123 14.43 7.15 -1.73
N GLU A 124 13.93 7.99 -0.84
CA GLU A 124 14.38 8.06 0.56
C GLU A 124 13.72 6.98 1.44
N HIS A 125 12.50 6.56 1.09
CA HIS A 125 11.68 5.64 1.90
C HIS A 125 11.09 4.47 1.08
N PRO A 126 11.93 3.67 0.38
CA PRO A 126 11.44 2.56 -0.46
C PRO A 126 11.01 1.34 0.36
N VAL A 127 11.32 1.32 1.67
CA VAL A 127 11.04 0.20 2.58
C VAL A 127 10.26 0.70 3.79
N ILE A 128 9.22 -0.05 4.14
CA ILE A 128 8.38 0.16 5.31
C ILE A 128 8.62 -1.00 6.27
N ARG A 129 8.77 -0.73 7.55
CA ARG A 129 8.76 -1.74 8.59
C ARG A 129 7.34 -1.87 9.16
N PHE A 130 6.78 -3.08 9.08
CA PHE A 130 5.56 -3.42 9.76
C PHE A 130 5.69 -4.79 10.41
N ASP A 131 5.73 -4.79 11.73
CA ASP A 131 5.82 -5.98 12.57
C ASP A 131 4.40 -6.37 13.00
N THR A 132 4.05 -7.65 12.84
CA THR A 132 2.85 -8.22 13.47
C THR A 132 3.19 -8.68 14.89
N LEU A 133 2.21 -9.10 15.68
CA LEU A 133 2.45 -9.71 17.01
C LEU A 133 3.44 -10.88 16.97
N TYR A 134 3.55 -11.56 15.82
CA TYR A 134 4.23 -12.85 15.69
C TYR A 134 5.46 -12.82 14.79
N GLU A 135 5.69 -11.72 14.05
CA GLU A 135 6.75 -11.65 13.07
C GLU A 135 7.22 -10.22 12.86
N GLN A 136 8.54 -10.02 12.82
CA GLN A 136 9.16 -8.79 12.34
C GLN A 136 9.31 -8.88 10.83
N ALA A 137 8.93 -7.84 10.11
CA ALA A 137 9.01 -7.82 8.67
C ALA A 137 9.27 -6.43 8.10
N GLU A 138 10.01 -6.40 7.01
CA GLU A 138 10.22 -5.24 6.15
C GLU A 138 9.51 -5.45 4.82
N TRP A 139 9.02 -4.36 4.25
CA TRP A 139 8.13 -4.35 3.10
C TRP A 139 8.64 -3.36 2.07
N LYS A 140 8.93 -3.83 0.85
CA LYS A 140 9.36 -2.99 -0.27
C LYS A 140 8.14 -2.35 -0.94
N VAL A 141 8.11 -1.03 -1.02
CA VAL A 141 7.06 -0.30 -1.72
C VAL A 141 7.18 -0.56 -3.21
N PHE A 142 6.13 -1.14 -3.81
CA PHE A 142 6.09 -1.41 -5.23
C PHE A 142 5.18 -0.49 -6.02
N GLY A 143 4.27 0.20 -5.33
CA GLY A 143 3.35 1.13 -5.98
C GLY A 143 2.63 2.02 -4.98
N PHE A 144 2.15 3.14 -5.47
CA PHE A 144 1.24 4.03 -4.74
C PHE A 144 0.39 4.83 -5.72
N GLY A 145 -0.77 5.24 -5.28
CA GLY A 145 -1.66 6.01 -6.14
C GLY A 145 -2.86 6.57 -5.40
N ILE A 146 -3.59 7.41 -6.11
CA ILE A 146 -4.83 8.02 -5.62
C ILE A 146 -6.04 7.27 -6.17
N PHE A 147 -6.99 7.00 -5.28
CA PHE A 147 -8.17 6.19 -5.56
C PHE A 147 -9.46 6.94 -5.24
N ASN A 148 -10.42 6.90 -6.18
CA ASN A 148 -11.77 7.37 -5.93
C ASN A 148 -12.51 6.44 -4.96
N VAL A 149 -13.23 7.01 -3.99
CA VAL A 149 -14.10 6.26 -3.08
C VAL A 149 -15.57 6.70 -3.14
N ALA A 150 -15.93 7.49 -4.16
CA ALA A 150 -17.29 7.99 -4.36
C ALA A 150 -17.82 7.64 -5.76
N GLU A 151 -18.78 6.74 -5.84
CA GLU A 151 -19.42 6.32 -7.11
C GLU A 151 -19.97 7.50 -7.91
N SER A 152 -20.44 8.56 -7.24
CA SER A 152 -20.93 9.78 -7.86
C SER A 152 -19.87 10.53 -8.70
N ARG A 153 -18.60 10.15 -8.58
CA ARG A 153 -17.47 10.73 -9.32
C ARG A 153 -16.88 9.80 -10.38
N GLY A 154 -17.44 8.62 -10.53
CA GLY A 154 -17.02 7.62 -11.52
C GLY A 154 -16.58 6.31 -10.88
N GLU A 155 -15.78 5.54 -11.61
CA GLU A 155 -15.35 4.21 -11.17
C GLU A 155 -14.67 4.23 -9.80
N VAL A 156 -15.09 3.31 -8.94
CA VAL A 156 -14.47 3.00 -7.65
C VAL A 156 -13.77 1.65 -7.77
N TYR A 157 -12.49 1.60 -7.50
CA TYR A 157 -11.76 0.35 -7.32
C TYR A 157 -11.48 0.12 -5.83
N GLU A 158 -12.13 -0.90 -5.29
CA GLU A 158 -12.06 -1.23 -3.86
C GLU A 158 -10.80 -2.04 -3.52
N TYR A 159 -9.62 -1.41 -3.61
CA TYR A 159 -8.29 -2.03 -3.38
C TYR A 159 -8.15 -2.70 -2.01
N ASN A 160 -8.97 -2.32 -1.04
CA ASN A 160 -8.97 -2.80 0.34
C ASN A 160 -9.94 -3.97 0.60
N GLN A 161 -10.67 -4.44 -0.42
CA GLN A 161 -11.61 -5.56 -0.24
C GLN A 161 -10.92 -6.93 -0.39
N LYS A 162 -9.83 -7.00 -1.16
CA LYS A 162 -9.11 -8.24 -1.40
C LYS A 162 -8.06 -8.48 -0.31
N LEU A 163 -8.34 -9.40 0.61
CA LEU A 163 -7.47 -9.69 1.76
C LEU A 163 -6.66 -10.98 1.60
N ASP A 164 -7.14 -11.93 0.82
CA ASP A 164 -6.47 -13.19 0.55
C ASP A 164 -6.55 -13.53 -0.94
N PHE A 165 -5.57 -14.28 -1.46
CA PHE A 165 -5.47 -14.67 -2.86
C PHE A 165 -5.63 -16.18 -2.99
N THR A 166 -6.58 -16.61 -3.81
CA THR A 166 -6.97 -18.02 -3.94
C THR A 166 -6.25 -18.73 -5.09
N SER A 167 -5.67 -17.97 -6.02
CA SER A 167 -4.92 -18.48 -7.17
C SER A 167 -3.96 -17.44 -7.69
N GLU A 168 -3.04 -17.84 -8.58
CA GLU A 168 -2.14 -16.95 -9.28
C GLU A 168 -2.89 -15.94 -10.14
N ASP A 169 -3.93 -16.36 -10.86
CA ASP A 169 -4.77 -15.46 -11.66
C ASP A 169 -5.44 -14.40 -10.78
N ASP A 170 -5.94 -14.80 -9.62
CA ASP A 170 -6.59 -13.90 -8.66
C ASP A 170 -5.61 -12.87 -8.07
N PHE A 171 -4.37 -13.28 -7.79
CA PHE A 171 -3.30 -12.40 -7.38
C PHE A 171 -2.90 -11.44 -8.50
N ASN A 172 -2.67 -11.98 -9.70
CA ASN A 172 -2.26 -11.20 -10.85
C ASN A 172 -3.32 -10.16 -11.25
N ASP A 173 -4.59 -10.51 -11.20
CA ASP A 173 -5.70 -9.57 -11.45
C ASP A 173 -5.70 -8.42 -10.44
N TYR A 174 -5.45 -8.71 -9.16
CA TYR A 174 -5.33 -7.68 -8.14
C TYR A 174 -4.14 -6.75 -8.43
N ILE A 175 -2.95 -7.32 -8.68
CA ILE A 175 -1.73 -6.55 -8.95
C ILE A 175 -1.88 -5.69 -10.21
N ILE A 176 -2.43 -6.23 -11.31
CA ILE A 176 -2.72 -5.48 -12.54
C ILE A 176 -3.59 -4.27 -12.23
N ASN A 177 -4.64 -4.44 -11.44
CA ASN A 177 -5.54 -3.34 -11.09
C ASN A 177 -4.88 -2.27 -10.22
N ILE A 178 -3.96 -2.67 -9.32
CA ILE A 178 -3.15 -1.73 -8.53
C ILE A 178 -2.16 -0.99 -9.44
N MET A 179 -1.39 -1.71 -10.26
CA MET A 179 -0.38 -1.11 -11.13
C MET A 179 -0.98 -0.21 -12.21
N ASP A 180 -2.17 -0.53 -12.71
CA ASP A 180 -2.95 0.30 -13.62
C ASP A 180 -3.27 1.69 -13.04
N ARG A 181 -3.36 1.78 -11.70
CA ARG A 181 -3.70 2.99 -10.94
C ARG A 181 -2.54 3.55 -10.13
N SER A 182 -1.41 2.86 -10.14
CA SER A 182 -0.18 3.33 -9.48
C SER A 182 0.44 4.48 -10.25
N ASP A 183 0.90 5.48 -9.53
CA ASP A 183 1.62 6.62 -10.10
C ASP A 183 3.08 6.30 -10.44
N ILE A 184 3.59 5.15 -9.99
CA ILE A 184 4.99 4.76 -10.13
C ILE A 184 5.13 3.30 -10.56
N PHE A 185 6.17 3.01 -11.34
CA PHE A 185 6.76 1.69 -11.53
C PHE A 185 8.08 1.63 -10.77
N THR A 186 8.35 0.51 -10.12
CA THR A 186 9.54 0.29 -9.30
C THR A 186 10.27 -1.00 -9.70
N ASP A 187 11.45 -1.25 -9.12
CA ASP A 187 12.23 -2.48 -9.34
C ASP A 187 11.78 -3.67 -8.44
N VAL A 188 10.62 -3.55 -7.81
CA VAL A 188 10.10 -4.58 -6.90
C VAL A 188 9.29 -5.60 -7.68
N ASP A 189 9.82 -6.82 -7.81
CA ASP A 189 9.11 -7.92 -8.45
C ASP A 189 7.98 -8.48 -7.58
N LEU A 190 6.93 -8.98 -8.22
CA LEU A 190 5.73 -9.52 -7.58
C LEU A 190 5.41 -10.90 -8.14
N LYS A 191 5.04 -11.84 -7.27
CA LYS A 191 4.59 -13.17 -7.67
C LYS A 191 3.56 -13.73 -6.69
N TYR A 192 2.74 -14.63 -7.18
CA TYR A 192 1.77 -15.33 -6.34
C TYR A 192 2.45 -16.00 -5.13
N GLY A 193 1.87 -15.82 -3.97
CA GLY A 193 2.41 -16.23 -2.68
C GLY A 193 3.19 -15.14 -1.94
N ASP A 194 3.36 -13.96 -2.53
CA ASP A 194 3.85 -12.79 -1.80
C ASP A 194 2.75 -12.22 -0.89
N ASP A 195 3.15 -11.78 0.30
CA ASP A 195 2.30 -11.01 1.20
C ASP A 195 2.35 -9.51 0.83
N ILE A 196 1.19 -8.88 0.85
CA ILE A 196 1.00 -7.45 0.53
C ILE A 196 0.66 -6.66 1.80
N LEU A 197 1.19 -5.45 1.91
CA LEU A 197 0.81 -4.44 2.88
C LEU A 197 0.23 -3.24 2.14
N THR A 198 -0.99 -2.88 2.48
CA THR A 198 -1.69 -1.72 1.93
C THR A 198 -1.87 -0.67 3.03
N LEU A 199 -1.30 0.53 2.84
CA LEU A 199 -1.53 1.67 3.73
C LEU A 199 -2.48 2.65 3.06
N SER A 200 -3.54 3.05 3.76
CA SER A 200 -4.59 3.92 3.22
C SER A 200 -4.81 5.15 4.10
N THR A 201 -4.87 6.32 3.46
CA THR A 201 -5.16 7.59 4.13
C THR A 201 -5.97 8.54 3.24
N CYS A 202 -6.55 9.57 3.82
CA CYS A 202 -7.21 10.64 3.08
C CYS A 202 -6.18 11.50 2.32
N CYS A 203 -6.55 11.94 1.13
CA CYS A 203 -5.78 12.94 0.39
C CYS A 203 -6.70 13.89 -0.40
N TRP A 204 -6.18 15.07 -0.73
CA TRP A 204 -6.92 16.11 -1.47
C TRP A 204 -6.08 16.56 -2.67
N PRO A 205 -5.89 15.68 -3.68
CA PRO A 205 -4.98 15.93 -4.80
C PRO A 205 -5.47 17.00 -5.77
N TYR A 206 -6.78 17.21 -5.82
CA TYR A 206 -7.41 18.13 -6.76
C TYR A 206 -8.37 19.08 -6.07
N GLU A 207 -8.47 20.33 -6.55
CA GLU A 207 -9.45 21.29 -6.08
C GLU A 207 -10.88 20.70 -6.25
N GLY A 208 -11.67 20.77 -5.19
CA GLY A 208 -13.02 20.22 -5.17
C GLY A 208 -13.11 18.70 -5.05
N SER A 209 -11.98 17.97 -4.86
CA SER A 209 -12.02 16.51 -4.61
C SER A 209 -12.73 16.16 -3.29
N GLY A 210 -12.64 17.04 -2.27
CA GLY A 210 -13.23 16.76 -0.95
C GLY A 210 -12.70 15.45 -0.37
N ASP A 211 -13.51 14.78 0.46
CA ASP A 211 -13.14 13.53 1.12
C ASP A 211 -13.38 12.28 0.26
N THR A 212 -13.47 12.45 -1.07
CA THR A 212 -13.77 11.38 -2.02
C THR A 212 -12.55 10.66 -2.58
N VAL A 213 -11.35 11.01 -2.11
CA VAL A 213 -10.10 10.44 -2.60
C VAL A 213 -9.28 9.87 -1.44
N ARG A 214 -8.66 8.73 -1.70
CA ARG A 214 -7.67 8.12 -0.81
C ARG A 214 -6.33 7.97 -1.52
N LEU A 215 -5.27 8.20 -0.79
CA LEU A 215 -3.94 7.74 -1.16
C LEU A 215 -3.77 6.33 -0.60
N ALA A 216 -3.32 5.41 -1.44
CA ALA A 216 -2.92 4.09 -1.02
C ALA A 216 -1.46 3.80 -1.42
N ILE A 217 -0.70 3.23 -0.48
CA ILE A 217 0.67 2.77 -0.69
C ILE A 217 0.63 1.24 -0.63
N PHE A 218 1.29 0.59 -1.57
CA PHE A 218 1.35 -0.86 -1.66
C PHE A 218 2.78 -1.33 -1.53
N ALA A 219 3.01 -2.24 -0.61
CA ALA A 219 4.33 -2.81 -0.38
C ALA A 219 4.26 -4.34 -0.33
N ARG A 220 5.33 -5.00 -0.79
CA ARG A 220 5.51 -6.43 -0.73
C ARG A 220 6.47 -6.79 0.39
N LYS A 221 6.09 -7.79 1.19
CA LYS A 221 6.97 -8.35 2.23
C LYS A 221 8.28 -8.86 1.63
N ILE A 222 9.40 -8.52 2.27
CA ILE A 222 10.71 -9.04 1.88
C ILE A 222 10.71 -10.55 2.10
N ARG A 223 11.05 -11.30 1.06
CA ARG A 223 11.07 -12.76 1.10
C ARG A 223 12.25 -13.25 1.94
N LYS A 224 12.13 -14.42 2.51
CA LYS A 224 13.20 -15.01 3.30
C LYS A 224 14.50 -15.13 2.50
N GLY A 225 15.56 -14.47 2.98
CA GLY A 225 16.89 -14.47 2.35
C GLY A 225 17.05 -13.45 1.21
N GLU A 226 16.02 -12.66 0.93
CA GLU A 226 16.11 -11.52 0.04
C GLU A 226 16.76 -10.33 0.76
N SER A 227 17.54 -9.51 0.02
CA SER A 227 18.05 -8.23 0.52
C SER A 227 16.93 -7.22 0.70
N ASP A 228 17.05 -6.32 1.68
CA ASP A 228 16.20 -5.14 1.87
C ASP A 228 16.45 -4.04 0.84
N SER A 229 17.57 -4.10 0.10
CA SER A 229 17.90 -3.10 -0.91
C SER A 229 16.86 -3.04 -2.03
N VAL A 230 16.59 -1.83 -2.50
CA VAL A 230 15.76 -1.52 -3.68
C VAL A 230 16.57 -0.64 -4.61
N ASP A 231 16.59 -0.96 -5.90
CA ASP A 231 17.20 -0.10 -6.91
C ASP A 231 16.24 1.06 -7.24
N VAL A 232 16.30 2.09 -6.39
CA VAL A 232 15.41 3.25 -6.49
C VAL A 232 15.63 4.08 -7.76
N GLU A 233 16.79 3.93 -8.43
CA GLU A 233 17.08 4.64 -9.67
C GLU A 233 16.32 4.07 -10.87
N LYS A 234 15.81 2.84 -10.75
CA LYS A 234 14.92 2.24 -11.74
C LYS A 234 13.47 2.68 -11.60
N ALA A 235 13.13 3.40 -10.53
CA ALA A 235 11.76 3.87 -10.35
C ALA A 235 11.43 4.99 -11.36
N VAL A 236 10.28 4.86 -12.00
CA VAL A 236 9.78 5.84 -13.00
C VAL A 236 8.30 6.11 -12.79
N GLY A 237 7.85 7.32 -13.15
CA GLY A 237 6.42 7.65 -13.18
C GLY A 237 5.67 6.75 -14.15
N ASN A 238 4.46 6.34 -13.77
CA ASN A 238 3.58 5.57 -14.65
C ASN A 238 2.94 6.49 -15.70
N PRO A 239 3.34 6.40 -16.99
CA PRO A 239 2.77 7.26 -18.03
C PRO A 239 1.32 6.89 -18.40
N TYR A 240 0.84 5.71 -17.96
CA TYR A 240 -0.47 5.16 -18.31
C TYR A 240 -1.41 5.08 -17.12
N VAL A 241 -1.15 5.87 -16.06
CA VAL A 241 -1.93 5.81 -14.83
C VAL A 241 -3.42 6.03 -15.09
N ARG A 242 -4.23 5.08 -14.62
CA ARG A 242 -5.69 5.17 -14.73
C ARG A 242 -6.28 6.04 -13.64
N ARG A 243 -7.10 7.01 -14.05
CA ARG A 243 -7.91 7.85 -13.18
C ARG A 243 -9.40 7.62 -13.45
N TRP A 244 -10.25 8.07 -12.57
CA TRP A 244 -11.70 8.06 -12.79
C TRP A 244 -12.15 9.27 -13.61
N GLN A 245 -13.30 9.17 -14.25
CA GLN A 245 -13.78 10.13 -15.27
C GLN A 245 -13.78 11.59 -14.78
N TRP A 246 -14.17 11.82 -13.52
CA TRP A 246 -14.18 13.17 -12.95
C TRP A 246 -12.82 13.89 -13.03
N VAL A 247 -11.72 13.16 -12.88
CA VAL A 247 -10.35 13.74 -13.00
C VAL A 247 -10.09 14.20 -14.43
N TYR A 248 -10.44 13.36 -15.41
CA TYR A 248 -10.27 13.73 -16.81
C TYR A 248 -11.13 14.93 -17.20
N ASP A 249 -12.36 15.01 -16.71
CA ASP A 249 -13.28 16.11 -16.99
C ASP A 249 -12.83 17.43 -16.36
N LYS A 250 -12.23 17.37 -15.18
CA LYS A 250 -11.90 18.56 -14.37
C LYS A 250 -10.45 19.04 -14.52
N VAL A 251 -9.52 18.11 -14.68
CA VAL A 251 -8.08 18.38 -14.61
C VAL A 251 -7.46 18.36 -16.00
N SER A 252 -7.90 17.44 -16.86
CA SER A 252 -7.26 17.18 -18.17
C SER A 252 -8.02 17.78 -19.35
N GLY A 253 -9.06 18.59 -19.13
CA GLY A 253 -9.83 19.23 -20.21
C GLY A 253 -10.60 18.24 -21.08
N GLY A 254 -11.04 17.12 -20.52
CA GLY A 254 -11.86 16.10 -21.22
C GLY A 254 -11.04 15.05 -21.98
N TYR A 255 -9.75 14.92 -21.73
CA TYR A 255 -8.94 13.86 -22.33
C TYR A 255 -9.21 12.52 -21.65
N ASP A 256 -9.77 11.58 -22.40
CA ASP A 256 -9.85 10.18 -22.03
C ASP A 256 -8.58 9.45 -22.49
N TRP A 257 -7.57 9.35 -21.65
CA TRP A 257 -6.33 8.64 -21.92
C TRP A 257 -6.53 7.12 -22.05
N PHE A 258 -7.73 6.64 -21.73
CA PHE A 258 -8.00 5.25 -21.46
C PHE A 258 -8.48 4.42 -22.65
N GLN A 259 -8.64 5.01 -23.81
CA GLN A 259 -8.97 4.25 -25.03
C GLN A 259 -7.74 3.66 -25.74
N SER A 260 -6.58 3.64 -25.08
CA SER A 260 -5.42 3.01 -25.68
C SER A 260 -5.63 1.50 -25.74
N THR A 261 -5.27 0.92 -26.86
CA THR A 261 -5.21 -0.52 -27.14
C THR A 261 -4.13 -1.24 -26.35
N TRP A 262 -3.69 -0.68 -25.22
CA TRP A 262 -2.59 -1.21 -24.41
C TRP A 262 -2.99 -2.48 -23.67
N ASP A 263 -2.20 -3.54 -23.81
CA ASP A 263 -2.42 -4.79 -23.12
C ASP A 263 -2.01 -4.64 -21.63
N ARG A 264 -2.99 -4.49 -20.76
CA ARG A 264 -2.80 -4.32 -19.30
C ARG A 264 -2.03 -5.47 -18.65
N ARG A 265 -1.96 -6.66 -19.25
CA ARG A 265 -1.17 -7.79 -18.74
C ARG A 265 0.33 -7.49 -18.74
N LYS A 266 0.78 -6.55 -19.58
CA LYS A 266 2.16 -6.08 -19.56
C LYS A 266 2.54 -5.41 -18.23
N LEU A 267 1.57 -4.93 -17.43
CA LEU A 267 1.82 -4.34 -16.12
C LEU A 267 2.53 -5.28 -15.14
N LEU A 268 2.37 -6.59 -15.29
CA LEU A 268 3.06 -7.58 -14.44
C LEU A 268 4.57 -7.68 -14.73
N SER A 269 5.00 -7.27 -15.91
CA SER A 269 6.40 -7.32 -16.37
C SER A 269 6.91 -5.97 -16.85
N TYR A 270 6.15 -4.90 -16.68
CA TYR A 270 6.51 -3.56 -17.12
C TYR A 270 7.52 -2.95 -16.15
N ASP A 271 8.65 -2.55 -16.67
CA ASP A 271 9.75 -1.97 -15.90
C ASP A 271 10.14 -0.57 -16.40
N ALA A 272 11.16 0.01 -15.75
CA ALA A 272 11.68 1.33 -16.10
C ALA A 272 12.24 1.42 -17.53
N GLU A 273 12.80 0.33 -18.07
CA GLU A 273 13.31 0.31 -19.44
C GLU A 273 12.16 0.28 -20.46
N ASP A 274 11.06 -0.40 -20.14
CA ASP A 274 9.83 -0.36 -20.92
C ASP A 274 9.26 1.06 -20.96
N ALA A 275 9.21 1.76 -19.82
CA ALA A 275 8.73 3.14 -19.73
C ALA A 275 9.59 4.11 -20.55
N LYS A 276 10.92 3.97 -20.51
CA LYS A 276 11.85 4.76 -21.31
C LYS A 276 11.72 4.47 -22.81
N ARG A 277 11.53 3.21 -23.19
CA ARG A 277 11.37 2.79 -24.59
C ARG A 277 10.10 3.33 -25.20
N ASP A 278 9.01 3.35 -24.46
CA ASP A 278 7.70 3.83 -24.93
C ASP A 278 7.67 5.37 -25.12
N ASN A 279 8.78 6.05 -24.75
CA ASN A 279 9.11 7.44 -25.06
C ASN A 279 7.93 8.42 -24.86
N TYR A 280 7.26 8.27 -23.72
CA TYR A 280 6.12 9.09 -23.37
C TYR A 280 6.62 10.47 -22.89
N SER A 281 6.53 11.45 -23.76
CA SER A 281 6.56 12.85 -23.34
C SER A 281 5.16 13.24 -22.90
N PHE A 282 4.99 13.68 -21.64
CA PHE A 282 3.76 14.39 -21.27
C PHE A 282 3.52 15.52 -22.27
N PRO A 283 2.29 15.72 -22.73
CA PRO A 283 1.99 16.92 -23.49
C PRO A 283 2.39 18.12 -22.63
N ASP A 284 3.26 18.96 -23.18
CA ASP A 284 3.61 20.24 -22.57
C ASP A 284 2.32 20.92 -22.12
N LYS A 285 2.31 21.38 -20.87
CA LYS A 285 1.31 22.33 -20.40
C LYS A 285 1.57 23.64 -21.14
N THR A 286 1.22 23.69 -22.41
CA THR A 286 1.20 24.92 -23.16
C THR A 286 -0.24 25.37 -23.28
N ASP A 287 -0.46 26.50 -22.57
CA ASP A 287 -1.52 27.49 -22.62
C ASP A 287 -2.81 27.16 -21.90
#